data_fc16f01aa0508c00d7aab20fe8672e9f
#
_entry.id   fc16f01aa0508c00d7aab20fe8672e9f
#
_cell.length_a   1.000
_cell.length_b   1.000
_cell.length_c   1.000
_cell.angle_alpha   90.00
_cell.angle_beta   90.00
_cell.angle_gamma   90.00
#
_symmetry.space_group_name_H-M   'P 1'
#
loop_
_entity.id
_entity.type
_entity.pdbx_description
1 polymer ?
#
loop_
_entity_poly.entity_id
_entity_poly.type
_entity_poly.pdbx_seq_one_letter_code
_entity_poly.pdbx_strand_id
1 'polypeptide(L)'
;FRHLPVDISYVDENELVKFYTDTPHRVFPRSKGVIGREVRNCHPPKSVHIVEEIIEKFRSGEQSFSEFWINKPDKFIYIVYVAVRDANGRFRGVMEMMQDCTHIRKLEGSRTLLTWDNEQQHNSVETSAETHDGEELTASTKLKVLLKRYPRLIDDLPTINPKFAMLKTPIAKVMVPVATVKMMSERSGIPLDELIDKLRKLIATY
;
A
#
# COMPACT_ATOMS: atom_id res chain seq x y z
N PHE A 1 -11.61 7.91 14.57
CA PHE A 1 -12.27 7.35 13.36
C PHE A 1 -12.32 8.33 12.20
N ARG A 2 -12.53 9.65 12.46
CA ARG A 2 -12.66 10.68 11.40
C ARG A 2 -11.46 10.75 10.42
N HIS A 3 -10.28 10.38 10.87
CA HIS A 3 -9.04 10.44 10.07
C HIS A 3 -8.65 9.09 9.45
N LEU A 4 -9.46 8.04 9.64
CA LEU A 4 -9.22 6.77 8.98
C LEU A 4 -9.63 6.83 7.51
N PRO A 5 -8.86 6.21 6.61
CA PRO A 5 -9.18 6.15 5.18
C PRO A 5 -10.26 5.08 4.89
N VAL A 6 -11.18 4.88 5.83
CA VAL A 6 -12.31 3.93 5.73
C VAL A 6 -13.59 4.60 6.19
N ASP A 7 -14.69 4.17 5.63
CA ASP A 7 -16.03 4.59 5.99
C ASP A 7 -16.69 3.50 6.80
N ILE A 8 -17.06 3.80 8.04
CA ILE A 8 -17.68 2.83 8.96
C ILE A 8 -19.09 3.29 9.27
N SER A 9 -20.03 2.35 9.31
CA SER A 9 -21.40 2.56 9.78
C SER A 9 -21.80 1.42 10.72
N TYR A 10 -22.66 1.72 11.69
CA TYR A 10 -23.24 0.72 12.59
C TYR A 10 -24.75 0.85 12.62
N VAL A 11 -25.41 -0.27 12.46
CA VAL A 11 -26.86 -0.46 12.57
C VAL A 11 -27.13 -1.40 13.73
N ASP A 12 -28.04 -1.03 14.64
CA ASP A 12 -28.34 -1.83 15.81
C ASP A 12 -29.25 -3.03 15.49
N GLU A 13 -29.57 -3.83 16.52
CA GLU A 13 -30.45 -4.99 16.45
C GLU A 13 -31.89 -4.67 16.03
N ASN A 14 -32.30 -3.39 16.12
CA ASN A 14 -33.60 -2.88 15.68
C ASN A 14 -33.55 -2.27 14.27
N GLU A 15 -32.44 -2.50 13.54
CA GLU A 15 -32.19 -2.02 12.18
C GLU A 15 -32.11 -0.49 12.07
N LEU A 16 -31.81 0.19 13.17
CA LEU A 16 -31.63 1.63 13.20
C LEU A 16 -30.16 2.03 13.06
N VAL A 17 -29.87 2.98 12.20
CA VAL A 17 -28.50 3.53 12.08
C VAL A 17 -28.14 4.28 13.36
N LYS A 18 -27.10 3.84 14.06
CA LYS A 18 -26.63 4.44 15.32
C LYS A 18 -25.30 5.20 15.20
N PHE A 19 -24.51 4.82 14.24
CA PHE A 19 -23.19 5.44 14.06
C PHE A 19 -22.79 5.45 12.59
N TYR A 20 -22.06 6.46 12.18
CA TYR A 20 -21.25 6.47 10.97
C TYR A 20 -20.04 7.39 11.16
N THR A 21 -18.95 7.14 10.44
CA THR A 21 -17.80 8.03 10.42
C THR A 21 -18.10 9.24 9.51
N ASP A 22 -17.95 10.45 10.03
CA ASP A 22 -18.01 11.69 9.26
C ASP A 22 -16.58 12.05 8.80
N THR A 23 -16.11 11.32 7.80
CA THR A 23 -14.74 11.43 7.26
C THR A 23 -14.76 12.12 5.89
N PRO A 24 -13.71 12.90 5.53
CA PRO A 24 -13.57 13.45 4.18
C PRO A 24 -13.40 12.37 3.10
N HIS A 25 -13.10 11.14 3.48
CA HIS A 25 -12.88 9.99 2.59
C HIS A 25 -14.13 9.14 2.36
N ARG A 26 -15.34 9.68 2.66
CA ARG A 26 -16.58 8.93 2.45
C ARG A 26 -16.76 8.50 1.00
N VAL A 27 -17.06 7.22 0.85
CA VAL A 27 -17.38 6.64 -0.47
C VAL A 27 -18.77 7.11 -0.96
N PHE A 28 -19.75 7.09 -0.06
CA PHE A 28 -21.10 7.58 -0.33
C PHE A 28 -21.48 8.72 0.64
N PRO A 29 -21.96 9.85 0.15
CA PRO A 29 -22.41 10.95 0.99
C PRO A 29 -23.53 10.52 1.95
N ARG A 30 -23.44 10.93 3.20
CA ARG A 30 -24.52 10.77 4.20
C ARG A 30 -24.77 12.09 4.90
N SER A 31 -26.03 12.40 5.20
CA SER A 31 -26.42 13.52 6.02
C SER A 31 -26.51 13.12 7.49
N LYS A 32 -26.40 14.09 8.40
CA LYS A 32 -26.58 13.85 9.85
C LYS A 32 -27.94 13.26 10.20
N GLY A 33 -28.96 13.51 9.38
CA GLY A 33 -30.31 12.97 9.56
C GLY A 33 -30.45 11.46 9.30
N VAL A 34 -29.34 10.75 9.01
CA VAL A 34 -29.37 9.29 8.88
C VAL A 34 -29.42 8.58 10.23
N ILE A 35 -28.94 9.21 11.31
CA ILE A 35 -28.99 8.64 12.66
C ILE A 35 -30.43 8.46 13.12
N GLY A 36 -30.74 7.23 13.60
CA GLY A 36 -32.08 6.82 14.01
C GLY A 36 -33.01 6.41 12.86
N ARG A 37 -32.55 6.50 11.61
CA ARG A 37 -33.33 6.02 10.45
C ARG A 37 -33.20 4.50 10.33
N GLU A 38 -34.28 3.86 9.89
CA GLU A 38 -34.25 2.46 9.50
C GLU A 38 -33.30 2.27 8.32
N VAL A 39 -32.44 1.24 8.36
CA VAL A 39 -31.42 0.98 7.36
C VAL A 39 -32.01 0.76 5.96
N ARG A 40 -33.20 0.12 5.87
CA ARG A 40 -33.91 -0.05 4.58
C ARG A 40 -34.16 1.26 3.84
N ASN A 41 -34.41 2.35 4.58
CA ASN A 41 -34.65 3.69 4.04
C ASN A 41 -33.35 4.42 3.65
N CYS A 42 -32.21 3.80 3.85
CA CYS A 42 -30.88 4.31 3.45
C CYS A 42 -30.37 3.70 2.14
N HIS A 43 -31.10 2.73 1.59
CA HIS A 43 -30.70 1.98 0.39
C HIS A 43 -31.70 2.18 -0.76
N PRO A 44 -31.23 2.15 -2.03
CA PRO A 44 -32.13 2.13 -3.18
C PRO A 44 -33.06 0.93 -3.14
N PRO A 45 -34.33 1.05 -3.58
CA PRO A 45 -35.33 -0.04 -3.53
C PRO A 45 -34.84 -1.38 -4.11
N LYS A 46 -34.00 -1.30 -5.17
CA LYS A 46 -33.43 -2.48 -5.83
C LYS A 46 -32.43 -3.29 -5.00
N SER A 47 -31.91 -2.73 -3.90
CA SER A 47 -30.91 -3.38 -3.04
C SER A 47 -31.40 -3.61 -1.59
N VAL A 48 -32.60 -3.16 -1.24
CA VAL A 48 -33.15 -3.33 0.11
C VAL A 48 -33.24 -4.80 0.51
N HIS A 49 -33.71 -5.68 -0.38
CA HIS A 49 -33.83 -7.11 -0.12
C HIS A 49 -32.48 -7.77 0.24
N ILE A 50 -31.37 -7.30 -0.35
CA ILE A 50 -30.03 -7.80 -0.03
C ILE A 50 -29.64 -7.41 1.40
N VAL A 51 -29.93 -6.17 1.80
CA VAL A 51 -29.66 -5.67 3.15
C VAL A 51 -30.49 -6.46 4.19
N GLU A 52 -31.75 -6.69 3.91
CA GLU A 52 -32.65 -7.46 4.77
C GLU A 52 -32.17 -8.92 4.90
N GLU A 53 -31.76 -9.56 3.83
CA GLU A 53 -31.18 -10.91 3.85
C GLU A 53 -29.90 -10.98 4.69
N ILE A 54 -28.99 -10.02 4.55
CA ILE A 54 -27.76 -9.97 5.36
C ILE A 54 -28.10 -9.90 6.85
N ILE A 55 -29.01 -8.98 7.22
CA ILE A 55 -29.38 -8.77 8.62
C ILE A 55 -30.02 -10.04 9.20
N GLU A 56 -30.91 -10.70 8.45
CA GLU A 56 -31.58 -11.92 8.90
C GLU A 56 -30.59 -13.08 9.10
N LYS A 57 -29.69 -13.31 8.14
CA LYS A 57 -28.66 -14.35 8.27
C LYS A 57 -27.68 -14.06 9.41
N PHE A 58 -27.38 -12.79 9.68
CA PHE A 58 -26.54 -12.42 10.81
C PHE A 58 -27.28 -12.56 12.14
N ARG A 59 -28.58 -12.23 12.17
CA ARG A 59 -29.45 -12.36 13.36
C ARG A 59 -29.65 -13.82 13.74
N SER A 60 -29.92 -14.69 12.78
CA SER A 60 -30.08 -16.14 12.99
C SER A 60 -28.80 -16.85 13.37
N GLY A 61 -27.63 -16.26 13.07
CA GLY A 61 -26.32 -16.88 13.27
C GLY A 61 -25.89 -17.79 12.14
N GLU A 62 -26.65 -17.84 11.05
CA GLU A 62 -26.26 -18.58 9.82
C GLU A 62 -24.98 -18.03 9.20
N GLN A 63 -24.83 -16.69 9.23
CA GLN A 63 -23.64 -15.99 8.74
C GLN A 63 -23.18 -14.94 9.77
N SER A 64 -21.93 -14.51 9.66
CA SER A 64 -21.38 -13.42 10.49
C SER A 64 -20.56 -12.44 9.67
N PHE A 65 -20.37 -12.72 8.38
CA PHE A 65 -19.57 -11.93 7.46
C PHE A 65 -20.18 -11.96 6.06
N SER A 66 -20.13 -10.84 5.38
CA SER A 66 -20.47 -10.71 3.96
C SER A 66 -19.62 -9.63 3.32
N GLU A 67 -19.25 -9.81 2.06
CA GLU A 67 -18.45 -8.82 1.32
C GLU A 67 -19.01 -8.56 -0.07
N PHE A 68 -18.80 -7.34 -0.51
CA PHE A 68 -19.15 -6.88 -1.86
C PHE A 68 -18.06 -5.97 -2.40
N TRP A 69 -18.00 -5.85 -3.72
CA TRP A 69 -17.15 -4.87 -4.36
C TRP A 69 -17.83 -4.24 -5.57
N ILE A 70 -17.53 -2.98 -5.78
CA ILE A 70 -18.00 -2.21 -6.94
C ILE A 70 -16.78 -1.86 -7.78
N ASN A 71 -16.71 -2.39 -8.98
CA ASN A 71 -15.63 -2.12 -9.93
C ASN A 71 -16.13 -1.14 -10.99
N LYS A 72 -15.62 0.10 -10.95
CA LYS A 72 -15.83 1.16 -11.95
C LYS A 72 -14.51 1.44 -12.67
N PRO A 73 -14.53 2.11 -13.85
CA PRO A 73 -13.30 2.39 -14.60
C PRO A 73 -12.22 3.13 -13.79
N ASP A 74 -12.63 4.03 -12.91
CA ASP A 74 -11.76 4.90 -12.11
C ASP A 74 -11.76 4.57 -10.60
N LYS A 75 -12.58 3.60 -10.15
CA LYS A 75 -12.81 3.38 -8.73
C LYS A 75 -13.13 1.92 -8.39
N PHE A 76 -12.39 1.37 -7.43
CA PHE A 76 -12.70 0.06 -6.85
C PHE A 76 -13.05 0.20 -5.37
N ILE A 77 -14.34 -0.03 -5.06
CA ILE A 77 -14.86 0.09 -3.70
C ILE A 77 -15.03 -1.31 -3.12
N TYR A 78 -14.45 -1.54 -1.96
CA TYR A 78 -14.63 -2.75 -1.19
C TYR A 78 -15.56 -2.48 -0.01
N ILE A 79 -16.52 -3.35 0.22
CA ILE A 79 -17.58 -3.22 1.22
C ILE A 79 -17.62 -4.51 2.03
N VAL A 80 -17.59 -4.39 3.35
CA VAL A 80 -17.66 -5.52 4.29
C VAL A 80 -18.79 -5.27 5.28
N TYR A 81 -19.57 -6.32 5.55
CA TYR A 81 -20.54 -6.37 6.62
C TYR A 81 -20.13 -7.43 7.64
N VAL A 82 -20.18 -7.08 8.92
CA VAL A 82 -19.82 -7.97 10.02
C VAL A 82 -20.93 -7.95 11.06
N ALA A 83 -21.36 -9.13 11.51
CA ALA A 83 -22.30 -9.24 12.62
C ALA A 83 -21.63 -8.80 13.93
N VAL A 84 -22.26 -7.87 14.64
CA VAL A 84 -21.85 -7.48 15.99
C VAL A 84 -22.62 -8.32 17.00
N ARG A 85 -21.89 -8.95 17.92
CA ARG A 85 -22.47 -9.77 18.99
C ARG A 85 -21.92 -9.34 20.34
N ASP A 86 -22.74 -9.49 21.38
CA ASP A 86 -22.27 -9.26 22.75
C ASP A 86 -21.46 -10.48 23.28
N ALA A 87 -20.96 -10.39 24.50
CA ALA A 87 -20.20 -11.43 25.16
C ALA A 87 -20.96 -12.79 25.34
N ASN A 88 -22.28 -12.76 25.23
CA ASN A 88 -23.13 -13.95 25.29
C ASN A 88 -23.49 -14.48 23.88
N GLY A 89 -22.90 -13.92 22.82
CA GLY A 89 -23.16 -14.31 21.44
C GLY A 89 -24.46 -13.76 20.85
N ARG A 90 -25.20 -12.90 21.57
CA ARG A 90 -26.47 -12.32 21.08
C ARG A 90 -26.17 -11.28 20.00
N PHE A 91 -26.96 -11.34 18.95
CA PHE A 91 -26.89 -10.33 17.87
C PHE A 91 -27.23 -8.94 18.41
N ARG A 92 -26.35 -7.98 18.13
CA ARG A 92 -26.45 -6.57 18.53
C ARG A 92 -26.53 -5.63 17.35
N GLY A 93 -26.35 -6.15 16.14
CA GLY A 93 -26.44 -5.35 14.93
C GLY A 93 -25.40 -5.71 13.88
N VAL A 94 -25.22 -4.81 12.95
CA VAL A 94 -24.29 -4.97 11.82
C VAL A 94 -23.35 -3.78 11.74
N MET A 95 -22.07 -4.07 11.58
CA MET A 95 -21.07 -3.06 11.22
C MET A 95 -20.76 -3.17 9.73
N GLU A 96 -20.84 -2.06 9.02
CA GLU A 96 -20.43 -1.90 7.65
C GLU A 96 -19.08 -1.16 7.61
N MET A 97 -18.14 -1.63 6.81
CA MET A 97 -16.93 -0.91 6.46
C MET A 97 -16.86 -0.77 4.93
N MET A 98 -16.56 0.41 4.45
CA MET A 98 -16.29 0.67 3.03
C MET A 98 -14.93 1.33 2.85
N GLN A 99 -14.23 0.94 1.81
CA GLN A 99 -12.94 1.53 1.46
C GLN A 99 -12.78 1.65 -0.05
N ASP A 100 -12.23 2.77 -0.49
CA ASP A 100 -11.72 2.91 -1.85
C ASP A 100 -10.38 2.19 -1.96
N CYS A 101 -10.38 1.04 -2.59
CA CYS A 101 -9.21 0.20 -2.79
C CYS A 101 -8.53 0.42 -4.15
N THR A 102 -8.87 1.47 -4.88
CA THR A 102 -8.31 1.77 -6.21
C THR A 102 -6.78 1.86 -6.19
N HIS A 103 -6.24 2.54 -5.18
CA HIS A 103 -4.79 2.61 -4.98
C HIS A 103 -4.21 1.26 -4.53
N ILE A 104 -4.85 0.60 -3.55
CA ILE A 104 -4.37 -0.66 -2.96
C ILE A 104 -4.22 -1.74 -4.04
N ARG A 105 -5.16 -1.83 -4.99
CA ARG A 105 -5.11 -2.79 -6.10
C ARG A 105 -3.92 -2.61 -7.07
N LYS A 106 -3.27 -1.46 -7.04
CA LYS A 106 -2.12 -1.13 -7.89
C LYS A 106 -0.78 -1.34 -7.19
N LEU A 107 -0.82 -1.66 -5.87
CA LEU A 107 0.40 -1.90 -5.11
C LEU A 107 1.00 -3.24 -5.49
N GLU A 108 2.31 -3.23 -5.72
CA GLU A 108 3.10 -4.43 -6.03
C GLU A 108 4.26 -4.56 -5.03
N GLY A 109 4.70 -5.80 -4.81
CA GLY A 109 5.81 -6.11 -3.93
C GLY A 109 5.52 -5.80 -2.46
N SER A 110 6.50 -5.24 -1.75
CA SER A 110 6.41 -4.94 -0.31
C SER A 110 6.99 -3.58 0.00
N ARG A 111 6.32 -2.81 0.86
CA ARG A 111 6.82 -1.57 1.46
C ARG A 111 7.02 -1.80 2.95
N THR A 112 8.21 -2.21 3.34
CA THR A 112 8.56 -2.57 4.72
C THR A 112 9.37 -1.48 5.44
N LEU A 113 9.85 -0.48 4.72
CA LEU A 113 10.59 0.65 5.27
C LEU A 113 9.73 1.89 5.31
N LEU A 114 9.90 2.70 6.35
CA LEU A 114 9.26 4.02 6.45
C LEU A 114 9.90 4.96 5.41
N THR A 115 9.08 5.36 4.43
CA THR A 115 9.41 6.40 3.45
C THR A 115 8.22 7.36 3.37
N TRP A 116 8.50 8.66 3.28
CA TRP A 116 7.46 9.68 3.14
C TRP A 116 7.11 9.89 1.65
N ASP A 117 5.88 10.30 1.36
CA ASP A 117 5.41 10.43 -0.04
C ASP A 117 6.17 11.48 -0.86
N ASN A 118 6.73 12.52 -0.20
CA ASN A 118 7.64 13.46 -0.84
C ASN A 118 8.98 12.83 -1.27
N GLU A 119 9.43 11.79 -0.58
CA GLU A 119 10.62 11.02 -0.99
C GLU A 119 10.30 10.04 -2.13
N GLN A 120 9.03 9.60 -2.24
CA GLN A 120 8.58 8.74 -3.33
C GLN A 120 8.35 9.51 -4.64
N GLN A 121 7.96 10.78 -4.59
CA GLN A 121 7.82 11.61 -5.80
C GLN A 121 9.18 11.85 -6.49
N HIS A 122 10.27 11.95 -5.73
CA HIS A 122 11.62 11.96 -6.30
C HIS A 122 12.02 10.59 -6.89
N ASN A 123 11.55 9.47 -6.29
CA ASN A 123 11.83 8.13 -6.80
C ASN A 123 10.89 7.69 -7.94
N SER A 124 9.67 8.25 -8.05
CA SER A 124 8.70 7.88 -9.10
C SER A 124 8.86 8.69 -10.39
N VAL A 125 9.48 9.86 -10.33
CA VAL A 125 9.90 10.61 -11.54
C VAL A 125 11.08 9.90 -12.22
N GLU A 126 11.89 9.14 -11.46
CA GLU A 126 12.98 8.33 -12.00
C GLU A 126 12.55 6.92 -12.48
N THR A 127 11.32 6.45 -12.17
CA THR A 127 10.87 5.10 -12.57
C THR A 127 10.05 5.08 -13.88
N SER A 128 9.72 6.22 -14.45
CA SER A 128 9.01 6.34 -15.73
C SER A 128 9.93 6.61 -16.95
N ALA A 129 11.25 6.45 -16.77
CA ALA A 129 12.20 6.47 -17.87
C ALA A 129 12.75 5.06 -18.11
N GLU A 130 11.90 4.17 -18.63
CA GLU A 130 12.40 3.05 -19.44
C GLU A 130 12.74 3.55 -20.83
N THR A 131 13.96 3.20 -21.24
CA THR A 131 14.57 3.39 -22.56
C THR A 131 15.07 4.81 -22.88
N HIS A 132 16.34 5.06 -22.53
CA HIS A 132 17.27 5.63 -23.50
C HIS A 132 18.73 5.29 -23.13
N ASP A 133 19.47 4.89 -24.12
CA ASP A 133 20.91 4.64 -24.16
C ASP A 133 21.67 5.86 -23.60
N GLY A 134 22.38 5.70 -22.46
CA GLY A 134 23.20 6.77 -21.90
C GLY A 134 22.83 7.26 -20.49
N GLU A 135 22.32 6.38 -19.62
CA GLU A 135 21.91 6.79 -18.26
C GLU A 135 23.13 7.16 -17.40
N GLU A 136 23.17 8.43 -17.01
CA GLU A 136 24.20 9.01 -16.14
C GLU A 136 24.16 8.37 -14.76
N LEU A 137 25.32 7.87 -14.28
CA LEU A 137 25.46 7.29 -12.95
C LEU A 137 25.21 8.36 -11.88
N THR A 138 24.19 8.19 -11.04
CA THR A 138 23.76 9.16 -10.04
C THR A 138 23.78 8.58 -8.63
N ALA A 139 23.53 9.42 -7.61
CA ALA A 139 23.41 9.03 -6.20
C ALA A 139 22.33 7.96 -5.95
N SER A 140 21.24 8.04 -6.70
CA SER A 140 20.07 7.17 -6.59
C SER A 140 20.20 5.86 -7.37
N THR A 141 21.19 5.73 -8.25
CA THR A 141 21.40 4.52 -9.04
C THR A 141 21.50 3.29 -8.15
N LYS A 142 20.62 2.31 -8.39
CA LYS A 142 20.54 1.08 -7.58
C LYS A 142 21.67 0.13 -7.95
N LEU A 143 22.33 -0.42 -6.93
CA LEU A 143 23.40 -1.41 -7.11
C LEU A 143 22.92 -2.65 -7.87
N LYS A 144 21.66 -3.10 -7.64
CA LYS A 144 21.05 -4.19 -8.38
C LYS A 144 21.03 -3.95 -9.88
N VAL A 145 20.72 -2.73 -10.31
CA VAL A 145 20.67 -2.34 -11.74
C VAL A 145 22.08 -2.35 -12.33
N LEU A 146 23.06 -1.78 -11.62
CA LEU A 146 24.46 -1.79 -12.03
C LEU A 146 25.01 -3.22 -12.18
N LEU A 147 24.74 -4.10 -11.20
CA LEU A 147 25.20 -5.48 -11.26
C LEU A 147 24.50 -6.33 -12.33
N LYS A 148 23.24 -6.00 -12.67
CA LYS A 148 22.53 -6.64 -13.78
C LYS A 148 23.14 -6.23 -15.13
N ARG A 149 23.52 -4.96 -15.28
CA ARG A 149 24.10 -4.42 -16.51
C ARG A 149 25.59 -4.76 -16.64
N TYR A 150 26.31 -4.74 -15.54
CA TYR A 150 27.75 -5.02 -15.45
C TYR A 150 28.04 -6.11 -14.42
N PRO A 151 27.85 -7.41 -14.78
CA PRO A 151 28.00 -8.51 -13.82
C PRO A 151 29.39 -8.61 -13.17
N ARG A 152 30.45 -8.20 -13.90
CA ARG A 152 31.83 -8.18 -13.41
C ARG A 152 32.06 -7.14 -12.30
N LEU A 153 31.22 -6.12 -12.24
CA LEU A 153 31.34 -5.02 -11.26
C LEU A 153 31.42 -5.56 -9.81
N ILE A 154 30.69 -6.65 -9.49
CA ILE A 154 30.72 -7.22 -8.15
C ILE A 154 32.12 -7.72 -7.76
N ASP A 155 32.90 -8.17 -8.74
CA ASP A 155 34.24 -8.69 -8.52
C ASP A 155 35.26 -7.57 -8.36
N ASP A 156 35.04 -6.46 -9.00
CA ASP A 156 35.98 -5.34 -9.07
C ASP A 156 35.66 -4.23 -8.03
N LEU A 157 34.44 -4.18 -7.46
CA LEU A 157 34.08 -3.22 -6.40
C LEU A 157 35.07 -3.23 -5.20
N PRO A 158 35.61 -4.36 -4.73
CA PRO A 158 36.62 -4.38 -3.66
C PRO A 158 37.89 -3.62 -3.99
N THR A 159 38.22 -3.39 -5.26
CA THR A 159 39.37 -2.57 -5.67
C THR A 159 39.16 -1.08 -5.40
N ILE A 160 37.90 -0.62 -5.43
CA ILE A 160 37.52 0.74 -5.06
C ILE A 160 37.59 0.92 -3.54
N ASN A 161 37.04 -0.04 -2.79
CA ASN A 161 37.11 -0.07 -1.32
C ASN A 161 36.95 -1.50 -0.80
N PRO A 162 37.86 -1.99 0.08
CA PRO A 162 37.80 -3.34 0.63
C PRO A 162 36.50 -3.68 1.34
N LYS A 163 35.78 -2.70 1.89
CA LYS A 163 34.47 -2.90 2.52
C LYS A 163 33.44 -3.47 1.55
N PHE A 164 33.57 -3.26 0.26
CA PHE A 164 32.66 -3.82 -0.76
C PHE A 164 32.84 -5.33 -0.96
N ALA A 165 33.87 -5.96 -0.39
CA ALA A 165 34.01 -7.41 -0.41
C ALA A 165 32.83 -8.13 0.29
N MET A 166 32.12 -7.44 1.19
CA MET A 166 30.89 -7.95 1.80
C MET A 166 29.78 -8.26 0.77
N LEU A 167 29.79 -7.62 -0.39
CA LEU A 167 28.84 -7.88 -1.47
C LEU A 167 29.03 -9.27 -2.13
N LYS A 168 30.14 -9.96 -1.87
CA LYS A 168 30.40 -11.34 -2.28
C LYS A 168 29.91 -12.38 -1.26
N THR A 169 29.40 -11.96 -0.11
CA THR A 169 28.90 -12.84 0.96
C THR A 169 27.37 -13.04 0.84
N PRO A 170 26.78 -14.03 1.54
CA PRO A 170 25.32 -14.25 1.57
C PRO A 170 24.52 -13.01 1.98
N ILE A 171 25.11 -12.06 2.71
CA ILE A 171 24.50 -10.78 3.11
C ILE A 171 24.13 -9.93 1.88
N ALA A 172 24.85 -10.11 0.76
CA ALA A 172 24.55 -9.43 -0.49
C ALA A 172 23.12 -9.68 -1.00
N LYS A 173 22.56 -10.87 -0.76
CA LYS A 173 21.18 -11.20 -1.17
C LYS A 173 20.13 -10.26 -0.57
N VAL A 174 20.39 -9.73 0.63
CA VAL A 174 19.52 -8.80 1.33
C VAL A 174 19.87 -7.34 0.99
N MET A 175 21.16 -7.05 0.83
CA MET A 175 21.64 -5.67 0.67
C MET A 175 21.57 -5.15 -0.77
N VAL A 176 21.94 -5.96 -1.75
CA VAL A 176 21.99 -5.55 -3.18
C VAL A 176 20.64 -5.04 -3.70
N PRO A 177 19.49 -5.64 -3.37
CA PRO A 177 18.20 -5.15 -3.86
C PRO A 177 17.85 -3.72 -3.43
N VAL A 178 18.35 -3.28 -2.27
CA VAL A 178 17.99 -1.98 -1.65
C VAL A 178 19.13 -0.95 -1.70
N ALA A 179 20.36 -1.38 -1.98
CA ALA A 179 21.53 -0.49 -1.97
C ALA A 179 21.52 0.48 -3.16
N THR A 180 21.85 1.74 -2.89
CA THR A 180 22.11 2.79 -3.88
C THR A 180 23.56 3.23 -3.82
N VAL A 181 24.03 3.94 -4.85
CA VAL A 181 25.40 4.53 -4.89
C VAL A 181 25.62 5.46 -3.68
N LYS A 182 24.60 6.25 -3.29
CA LYS A 182 24.65 7.08 -2.07
C LYS A 182 24.92 6.24 -0.81
N MET A 183 24.18 5.15 -0.62
CA MET A 183 24.38 4.25 0.52
C MET A 183 25.78 3.59 0.50
N MET A 184 26.30 3.30 -0.69
CA MET A 184 27.66 2.79 -0.83
C MET A 184 28.70 3.84 -0.41
N SER A 185 28.51 5.11 -0.79
CA SER A 185 29.32 6.23 -0.35
C SER A 185 29.34 6.36 1.17
N GLU A 186 28.16 6.43 1.79
CA GLU A 186 28.02 6.59 3.25
C GLU A 186 28.69 5.44 4.02
N ARG A 187 28.51 4.20 3.57
CA ARG A 187 29.10 3.02 4.23
C ARG A 187 30.59 2.83 3.99
N SER A 188 31.08 3.20 2.83
CA SER A 188 32.50 3.11 2.53
C SER A 188 33.31 4.26 3.15
N GLY A 189 32.66 5.43 3.34
CA GLY A 189 33.31 6.68 3.75
C GLY A 189 33.95 7.43 2.59
N ILE A 190 33.68 7.01 1.34
CA ILE A 190 34.15 7.71 0.12
C ILE A 190 33.12 8.80 -0.21
N PRO A 191 33.52 10.07 -0.45
CA PRO A 191 32.64 11.11 -0.93
C PRO A 191 31.86 10.66 -2.18
N LEU A 192 30.59 11.05 -2.29
CA LEU A 192 29.68 10.56 -3.32
C LEU A 192 30.21 10.79 -4.73
N ASP A 193 30.68 12.02 -5.01
CA ASP A 193 31.19 12.38 -6.33
C ASP A 193 32.45 11.56 -6.70
N GLU A 194 33.35 11.35 -5.73
CA GLU A 194 34.53 10.51 -5.90
C GLU A 194 34.15 9.05 -6.18
N LEU A 195 33.14 8.52 -5.49
CA LEU A 195 32.65 7.16 -5.71
C LEU A 195 32.04 7.03 -7.11
N ILE A 196 31.23 7.99 -7.54
CA ILE A 196 30.64 8.02 -8.87
C ILE A 196 31.71 8.01 -9.94
N ASP A 197 32.75 8.84 -9.80
CA ASP A 197 33.85 8.89 -10.75
C ASP A 197 34.67 7.59 -10.81
N LYS A 198 34.91 6.95 -9.66
CA LYS A 198 35.57 5.63 -9.60
C LYS A 198 34.73 4.55 -10.26
N LEU A 199 33.41 4.56 -10.05
CA LEU A 199 32.49 3.61 -10.69
C LEU A 199 32.43 3.83 -12.20
N ARG A 200 32.36 5.10 -12.67
CA ARG A 200 32.41 5.42 -14.12
C ARG A 200 33.68 4.91 -14.78
N LYS A 201 34.83 5.18 -14.16
CA LYS A 201 36.12 4.68 -14.66
C LYS A 201 36.16 3.16 -14.72
N LEU A 202 35.66 2.48 -13.72
CA LEU A 202 35.62 1.03 -13.68
C LEU A 202 34.68 0.45 -14.74
N ILE A 203 33.48 1.01 -14.88
CA ILE A 203 32.49 0.60 -15.88
C ILE A 203 33.00 0.85 -17.31
N ALA A 204 33.78 1.90 -17.54
CA ALA A 204 34.37 2.20 -18.84
C ALA A 204 35.42 1.15 -19.29
N THR A 205 35.83 0.25 -18.41
CA THR A 205 36.76 -0.85 -18.75
C THR A 205 36.06 -2.11 -19.23
N TYR A 206 34.73 -2.16 -19.18
CA TYR A 206 33.90 -3.31 -19.59
C TYR A 206 33.39 -3.17 -21.01
#